data_c0b7e49b0c7cdb3676211be30240a290
#
_entry.id   c0b7e49b0c7cdb3676211be30240a290
#
_cell.length_a   1.000
_cell.length_b   1.000
_cell.length_c   1.000
_cell.angle_alpha   90.00
_cell.angle_beta   90.00
_cell.angle_gamma   90.00
#
_symmetry.space_group_name_H-M   'P 1'
#
loop_
_entity.id
_entity.type
_entity.pdbx_description
1 polymer ?
#
loop_
_entity_poly.entity_id
_entity_poly.type
_entity_poly.pdbx_seq_one_letter_code
_entity_poly.pdbx_strand_id
1 'polypeptide(L)'
;MSEAKRPGADPVQRCAGPNCGVVRRPGQQWWLMWLSYRDDKFPVLSICPWEDHVATQEGALPVCGELCAQKLQSQFMGNVVRERRPRRSETA
;
A
#
# COMPACT_ATOMS: atom_id res chain seq x y z
N MET A 1 18.72 23.07 -5.81
CA MET A 1 18.74 22.56 -5.68
C MET A 1 18.53 21.90 -5.42
N SER A 2 18.46 21.68 -5.51
CA SER A 2 18.21 20.99 -5.33
C SER A 2 18.36 20.25 -4.80
N GLU A 3 18.34 20.15 -4.67
CA GLU A 3 18.47 19.39 -4.29
C GLU A 3 18.31 18.57 -3.96
N ALA A 4 17.99 18.98 -3.91
CA ALA A 4 17.59 18.05 -3.52
C ALA A 4 17.83 16.83 -3.90
N LYS A 5 18.07 16.68 -4.66
CA LYS A 5 18.29 15.56 -4.99
C LYS A 5 19.58 15.24 -4.96
N ARG A 6 19.94 14.88 -4.14
CA ARG A 6 21.15 14.53 -4.04
C ARG A 6 21.31 13.15 -4.36
N PRO A 7 22.37 12.70 -4.80
CA PRO A 7 22.64 11.33 -5.10
C PRO A 7 22.35 10.54 -3.86
N GLY A 8 21.85 9.45 -4.01
CA GLY A 8 21.49 8.67 -2.89
C GLY A 8 20.35 9.25 -2.14
N ALA A 9 19.85 10.34 -2.65
CA ALA A 9 18.70 10.95 -2.03
C ALA A 9 17.43 10.26 -2.41
N ASP A 10 17.52 9.20 -3.15
CA ASP A 10 16.34 8.44 -3.48
C ASP A 10 15.63 8.02 -2.22
N PRO A 11 14.33 8.11 -2.23
CA PRO A 11 13.59 7.72 -1.03
C PRO A 11 13.86 6.28 -0.68
N VAL A 12 14.00 6.04 0.59
CA VAL A 12 14.16 4.67 1.09
C VAL A 12 12.80 4.00 1.03
N GLN A 13 12.74 2.85 0.40
CA GLN A 13 11.50 2.12 0.29
C GLN A 13 11.41 1.09 1.40
N ARG A 14 10.43 1.25 2.27
CA ARG A 14 10.21 0.34 3.37
C ARG A 14 8.90 -0.37 3.20
N CYS A 15 8.87 -1.61 3.62
CA CYS A 15 7.65 -2.40 3.50
C CYS A 15 6.55 -1.76 4.34
N ALA A 16 5.40 -1.59 3.73
CA ALA A 16 4.25 -1.01 4.41
C ALA A 16 3.46 -2.04 5.22
N GLY A 17 3.89 -3.28 5.21
CA GLY A 17 3.20 -4.30 5.97
C GLY A 17 3.22 -4.01 7.45
N PRO A 18 2.18 -4.43 8.17
CA PRO A 18 2.11 -4.19 9.60
C PRO A 18 3.31 -4.81 10.32
N ASN A 19 3.96 -3.99 11.13
CA ASN A 19 5.10 -4.45 11.93
C ASN A 19 6.27 -4.95 11.09
N CYS A 20 6.37 -4.55 9.85
CA CYS A 20 7.47 -5.00 9.01
C CYS A 20 8.56 -3.94 8.90
N GLY A 21 8.39 -2.98 7.99
CA GLY A 21 9.35 -1.89 7.88
C GLY A 21 10.70 -2.28 7.28
N VAL A 22 10.78 -3.46 6.71
CA VAL A 22 12.03 -3.89 6.07
C VAL A 22 12.35 -2.97 4.91
N VAL A 23 13.63 -2.66 4.74
CA VAL A 23 14.08 -1.77 3.68
C VAL A 23 14.36 -2.59 2.43
N ARG A 24 13.88 -2.10 1.30
CA ARG A 24 14.12 -2.78 0.03
C ARG A 24 15.53 -2.53 -0.46
N ARG A 25 16.17 -3.57 -0.93
CA ARG A 25 17.47 -3.47 -1.54
C ARG A 25 17.32 -3.56 -3.04
N PRO A 26 18.23 -2.92 -3.80
CA PRO A 26 18.15 -2.97 -5.25
C PRO A 26 18.10 -4.42 -5.73
N GLY A 27 17.24 -4.67 -6.68
CA GLY A 27 17.15 -6.00 -7.27
C GLY A 27 16.21 -6.95 -6.58
N GLN A 28 15.73 -6.60 -5.40
CA GLN A 28 14.79 -7.48 -4.73
C GLN A 28 13.42 -7.39 -5.38
N GLN A 29 12.78 -8.53 -5.50
CA GLN A 29 11.43 -8.58 -6.05
C GLN A 29 10.44 -8.24 -4.95
N TRP A 30 9.80 -7.10 -5.09
CA TRP A 30 8.77 -6.67 -4.16
C TRP A 30 7.50 -6.45 -4.95
N TRP A 31 6.48 -6.00 -4.26
CA TRP A 31 5.18 -5.73 -4.86
C TRP A 31 4.75 -4.34 -4.46
N LEU A 32 3.80 -3.81 -5.21
CA LEU A 32 3.22 -2.50 -4.88
C LEU A 32 1.72 -2.66 -4.78
N MET A 33 1.16 -2.03 -3.79
CA MET A 33 -0.28 -2.04 -3.59
C MET A 33 -0.74 -0.60 -3.47
N TRP A 34 -1.97 -0.35 -3.84
CA TRP A 34 -2.53 0.97 -3.62
C TRP A 34 -4.04 0.87 -3.62
N LEU A 35 -4.63 1.88 -2.97
CA LEU A 35 -6.05 1.97 -2.80
C LEU A 35 -6.58 3.06 -3.72
N SER A 36 -7.63 2.74 -4.44
CA SER A 36 -8.29 3.73 -5.26
C SER A 36 -9.78 3.61 -5.05
N TYR A 37 -10.51 4.57 -5.59
CA TYR A 37 -11.95 4.58 -5.44
C TYR A 37 -12.60 4.69 -6.79
N ARG A 38 -13.55 3.79 -7.04
CA ARG A 38 -14.34 3.88 -8.24
C ARG A 38 -15.56 4.67 -7.91
N ASP A 39 -15.91 5.57 -8.79
CA ASP A 39 -17.11 6.38 -8.59
C ASP A 39 -17.11 7.05 -7.23
N ASP A 40 -15.93 7.36 -6.76
CA ASP A 40 -15.75 8.12 -5.54
C ASP A 40 -16.22 7.43 -4.27
N LYS A 41 -16.62 6.21 -4.35
CA LYS A 41 -17.05 5.57 -3.13
C LYS A 41 -16.82 4.08 -3.10
N PHE A 42 -16.40 3.50 -4.20
CA PHE A 42 -16.19 2.07 -4.23
C PHE A 42 -14.70 1.78 -4.10
N PRO A 43 -14.24 1.35 -2.93
CA PRO A 43 -12.81 1.15 -2.72
C PRO A 43 -12.29 -0.07 -3.47
N VAL A 44 -11.14 0.09 -4.08
CA VAL A 44 -10.49 -0.98 -4.83
C VAL A 44 -9.04 -1.05 -4.40
N LEU A 45 -8.61 -2.22 -4.02
CA LEU A 45 -7.20 -2.44 -3.67
C LEU A 45 -6.52 -3.14 -4.82
N SER A 46 -5.45 -2.53 -5.30
CA SER A 46 -4.72 -3.07 -6.44
C SER A 46 -3.34 -3.52 -6.01
N ILE A 47 -2.79 -4.48 -6.74
CA ILE A 47 -1.46 -4.97 -6.48
C ILE A 47 -0.79 -5.25 -7.80
N CYS A 48 0.48 -4.93 -7.89
CA CYS A 48 1.25 -5.23 -9.09
C CYS A 48 2.69 -5.51 -8.71
N PRO A 49 3.45 -6.12 -9.63
CA PRO A 49 4.88 -6.31 -9.37
C PRO A 49 5.58 -4.98 -9.26
N TRP A 50 6.71 -4.99 -8.61
CA TRP A 50 7.49 -3.78 -8.40
C TRP A 50 7.87 -3.14 -9.72
N GLU A 51 7.72 -1.84 -9.78
CA GLU A 51 8.15 -1.03 -10.90
C GLU A 51 8.66 0.27 -10.32
N ASP A 52 9.88 0.63 -10.66
CA ASP A 52 10.50 1.79 -10.03
C ASP A 52 9.66 3.06 -10.20
N HIS A 53 9.18 3.31 -11.40
CA HIS A 53 8.45 4.56 -11.59
C HIS A 53 7.07 4.53 -10.94
N VAL A 54 6.50 3.35 -10.75
CA VAL A 54 5.23 3.26 -10.04
C VAL A 54 5.45 3.41 -8.55
N ALA A 55 6.58 2.92 -8.06
CA ALA A 55 6.87 2.98 -6.64
C ALA A 55 7.00 4.41 -6.13
N THR A 56 7.32 5.33 -7.03
CA THR A 56 7.47 6.72 -6.62
C THR A 56 6.16 7.49 -6.69
N GLN A 57 5.11 6.87 -7.15
CA GLN A 57 3.83 7.56 -7.23
C GLN A 57 3.19 7.66 -5.85
N GLU A 58 2.49 8.75 -5.66
CA GLU A 58 1.84 8.98 -4.39
C GLU A 58 0.83 7.90 -4.12
N GLY A 59 0.82 7.38 -2.91
CA GLY A 59 -0.13 6.36 -2.53
C GLY A 59 0.32 4.93 -2.77
N ALA A 60 1.45 4.75 -3.44
CA ALA A 60 1.95 3.41 -3.65
C ALA A 60 2.53 2.85 -2.35
N LEU A 61 2.15 1.63 -2.01
CA LEU A 61 2.58 0.98 -0.79
C LEU A 61 3.52 -0.17 -1.13
N PRO A 62 4.79 -0.06 -0.79
CA PRO A 62 5.72 -1.16 -1.06
C PRO A 62 5.44 -2.33 -0.12
N VAL A 63 5.50 -3.54 -0.65
CA VAL A 63 5.35 -4.73 0.17
C VAL A 63 6.44 -5.71 -0.19
N CYS A 64 7.07 -6.24 0.82
CA CYS A 64 8.23 -7.09 0.59
C CYS A 64 7.88 -8.50 0.16
N GLY A 65 6.65 -8.91 0.36
CA GLY A 65 6.28 -10.25 -0.04
C GLY A 65 4.84 -10.54 0.24
N GLU A 66 4.49 -11.77 -0.01
CA GLU A 66 3.10 -12.20 0.05
C GLU A 66 2.50 -12.05 1.43
N LEU A 67 3.26 -12.36 2.47
CA LEU A 67 2.69 -12.27 3.82
C LEU A 67 2.27 -10.86 4.17
N CYS A 68 3.13 -9.89 3.86
CA CYS A 68 2.78 -8.51 4.15
C CYS A 68 1.64 -8.04 3.27
N ALA A 69 1.61 -8.50 2.03
CA ALA A 69 0.50 -8.16 1.14
C ALA A 69 -0.81 -8.70 1.70
N GLN A 70 -0.78 -9.91 2.21
CA GLN A 70 -1.99 -10.50 2.78
C GLN A 70 -2.45 -9.75 4.01
N LYS A 71 -1.51 -9.30 4.83
CA LYS A 71 -1.88 -8.55 6.02
C LYS A 71 -2.53 -7.21 5.66
N LEU A 72 -1.97 -6.53 4.67
CA LEU A 72 -2.56 -5.28 4.22
C LEU A 72 -3.92 -5.53 3.59
N GLN A 73 -4.04 -6.59 2.82
CA GLN A 73 -5.30 -6.94 2.22
C GLN A 73 -6.35 -7.23 3.28
N SER A 74 -5.95 -7.92 4.32
CA SER A 74 -6.87 -8.24 5.42
C SER A 74 -7.33 -6.98 6.11
N GLN A 75 -6.41 -6.03 6.34
CA GLN A 75 -6.79 -4.77 6.94
C GLN A 75 -7.75 -4.00 6.05
N PHE A 76 -7.47 -3.99 4.75
CA PHE A 76 -8.34 -3.30 3.82
C PHE A 76 -9.74 -3.89 3.86
N MET A 77 -9.83 -5.21 3.81
CA MET A 77 -11.12 -5.86 3.81
C MET A 77 -11.88 -5.61 5.11
N GLY A 78 -11.15 -5.65 6.22
CA GLY A 78 -11.77 -5.37 7.50
C GLY A 78 -12.29 -3.95 7.60
N ASN A 79 -11.50 -3.00 7.09
CA ASN A 79 -11.93 -1.61 7.12
C ASN A 79 -13.16 -1.37 6.26
N VAL A 80 -13.19 -1.99 5.08
CA VAL A 80 -14.33 -1.83 4.19
C VAL A 80 -15.59 -2.41 4.82
N VAL A 81 -15.47 -3.59 5.41
CA VAL A 81 -16.62 -4.20 6.05
C VAL A 81 -17.13 -3.31 7.19
N ARG A 82 -16.18 -2.77 7.98
CA ARG A 82 -16.58 -1.94 9.10
C ARG A 82 -17.29 -0.69 8.64
N GLU A 83 -16.81 -0.08 7.56
CA GLU A 83 -17.41 1.14 7.06
C GLU A 83 -18.75 0.91 6.41
N ARG A 84 -18.94 -0.26 5.81
CA ARG A 84 -20.17 -0.52 5.09
C ARG A 84 -21.18 -1.29 5.91
N ARG A 85 -20.78 -1.69 7.10
CA ARG A 85 -21.69 -2.44 7.94
C ARG A 85 -22.83 -1.55 8.40
N PRO A 86 -24.06 -2.03 8.36
CA PRO A 86 -25.19 -1.26 8.87
C PRO A 86 -24.99 -0.99 10.35
N ARG A 87 -25.54 0.16 10.80
CA ARG A 87 -25.45 0.44 12.18
C ARG A 87 -26.22 -0.54 12.95
N ARG A 88 -25.78 -0.80 14.15
CA ARG A 88 -26.49 -1.76 14.97
C ARG A 88 -27.92 -1.40 15.15
N SER A 89 -28.13 -0.15 15.36
CA SER A 89 -29.51 0.27 15.57
C SER A 89 -30.37 -0.05 14.39
N GLU A 90 -29.77 -0.12 13.24
CA GLU A 90 -30.56 -0.39 12.06
C GLU A 90 -30.98 -1.84 11.98
N THR A 91 -30.21 -2.68 12.62
CA THR A 91 -30.54 -4.09 12.55
C THR A 91 -31.37 -4.54 13.74
N ALA A 92 -31.51 -3.71 14.67
CA ALA A 92 -32.28 -4.07 15.86
C ALA A 92 -33.78 -4.15 15.60
#